data_827f844896dcbfef70f2d3c10fa5dcb4
#
_entry.id   827f844896dcbfef70f2d3c10fa5dcb4
#
_cell.length_a   1.000
_cell.length_b   1.000
_cell.length_c   1.000
_cell.angle_alpha   90.00
_cell.angle_beta   90.00
_cell.angle_gamma   90.00
#
_symmetry.space_group_name_H-M   'P 1'
#
loop_
_entity.id
_entity.type
_entity.pdbx_description
1 polymer ?
#
loop_
_entity_poly.entity_id
_entity_poly.type
_entity_poly.pdbx_seq_one_letter_code
_entity_poly.pdbx_strand_id
1 'polypeptide(L)'
;MTEYVHDATVHLAEGADPRAVGGAITVALCGTWDHEPPCRWPHHTDIAAAGDGHVVRTSFVAEPRDEPVVREKVAAALESGEQAGPDGQVSRWTLKSGAEVPGSAGHWPG
;
A
#
# COMPACT_ATOMS: atom_id res chain seq x y z
N MET A 1 5.71 -7.24 18.88
CA MET A 1 5.33 -6.60 17.61
C MET A 1 3.87 -6.89 17.32
N THR A 2 3.20 -5.96 16.68
CA THR A 2 1.77 -6.01 16.45
C THR A 2 1.47 -5.94 14.96
N GLU A 3 0.47 -6.69 14.51
CA GLU A 3 0.01 -6.61 13.14
C GLU A 3 -1.07 -5.54 13.01
N TYR A 4 -0.94 -4.73 11.96
CA TYR A 4 -1.87 -3.65 11.66
C TYR A 4 -2.35 -3.76 10.22
N VAL A 5 -3.44 -3.08 9.92
CA VAL A 5 -4.00 -3.01 8.56
C VAL A 5 -4.25 -1.56 8.20
N HIS A 6 -3.88 -1.20 6.98
CA HIS A 6 -4.15 0.11 6.41
C HIS A 6 -4.91 -0.09 5.10
N ASP A 7 -6.11 0.44 5.01
CA ASP A 7 -6.95 0.33 3.83
C ASP A 7 -7.05 1.66 3.09
N ALA A 8 -7.10 1.58 1.77
CA ALA A 8 -7.28 2.77 0.93
C ALA A 8 -8.02 2.37 -0.33
N THR A 9 -8.63 3.35 -0.98
CA THR A 9 -9.28 3.15 -2.28
C THR A 9 -8.57 3.99 -3.31
N VAL A 10 -8.22 3.38 -4.44
CA VAL A 10 -7.56 4.06 -5.54
C VAL A 10 -8.34 3.84 -6.82
N HIS A 11 -8.14 4.74 -7.78
CA HIS A 11 -8.67 4.61 -9.13
C HIS A 11 -7.47 4.48 -10.07
N LEU A 12 -7.31 3.31 -10.67
CA LEU A 12 -6.18 3.04 -11.56
C LEU A 12 -6.40 3.74 -12.89
N ALA A 13 -5.35 4.35 -13.42
CA ALA A 13 -5.38 4.89 -14.76
C ALA A 13 -5.48 3.74 -15.76
N GLU A 14 -5.99 4.04 -16.93
CA GLU A 14 -6.11 3.04 -17.98
C GLU A 14 -4.73 2.45 -18.30
N GLY A 15 -4.66 1.13 -18.34
CA GLY A 15 -3.42 0.43 -18.61
C GLY A 15 -2.49 0.28 -17.40
N ALA A 16 -2.85 0.85 -16.26
CA ALA A 16 -2.02 0.72 -15.06
C ALA A 16 -2.02 -0.70 -14.53
N ASP A 17 -0.87 -1.12 -14.04
CA ASP A 17 -0.73 -2.44 -13.41
C ASP A 17 -1.08 -2.31 -11.93
N PRO A 18 -2.11 -3.01 -11.43
CA PRO A 18 -2.46 -2.94 -10.01
C PRO A 18 -1.30 -3.28 -9.08
N ARG A 19 -0.39 -4.14 -9.53
CA ARG A 19 0.76 -4.54 -8.71
C ARG A 19 1.70 -3.37 -8.43
N ALA A 20 1.67 -2.34 -9.26
CA ALA A 20 2.52 -1.17 -9.06
C ALA A 20 2.17 -0.44 -7.76
N VAL A 21 0.91 -0.47 -7.35
CA VAL A 21 0.49 0.15 -6.09
C VAL A 21 1.18 -0.53 -4.91
N GLY A 22 1.18 -1.87 -4.91
CA GLY A 22 1.91 -2.62 -3.88
C GLY A 22 3.40 -2.36 -3.94
N GLY A 23 3.93 -2.22 -5.14
CA GLY A 23 5.34 -1.89 -5.32
C GLY A 23 5.72 -0.54 -4.74
N ALA A 24 4.85 0.46 -4.91
CA ALA A 24 5.10 1.78 -4.33
C ALA A 24 5.16 1.70 -2.80
N ILE A 25 4.28 0.90 -2.20
CA ILE A 25 4.28 0.69 -0.76
C ILE A 25 5.57 -0.02 -0.32
N THR A 26 5.99 -1.04 -1.07
CA THR A 26 7.23 -1.76 -0.77
C THR A 26 8.43 -0.82 -0.82
N VAL A 27 8.51 0.02 -1.84
CA VAL A 27 9.61 0.99 -1.94
C VAL A 27 9.58 1.96 -0.75
N ALA A 28 8.39 2.41 -0.36
CA ALA A 28 8.26 3.33 0.76
C ALA A 28 8.71 2.70 2.09
N LEU A 29 8.39 1.43 2.29
CA LEU A 29 8.68 0.75 3.56
C LEU A 29 10.06 0.10 3.58
N CYS A 30 10.54 -0.39 2.45
CA CYS A 30 11.78 -1.16 2.37
C CYS A 30 12.87 -0.48 1.55
N GLY A 31 12.55 0.60 0.87
CA GLY A 31 13.52 1.40 0.12
C GLY A 31 13.74 0.98 -1.31
N THR A 32 13.40 -0.23 -1.69
CA THR A 32 13.63 -0.72 -3.04
C THR A 32 12.74 -1.91 -3.34
N TRP A 33 12.46 -2.13 -4.62
CA TRP A 33 11.78 -3.31 -5.10
C TRP A 33 12.55 -4.58 -4.81
N ASP A 34 13.84 -4.49 -5.03
CA ASP A 34 14.72 -5.63 -5.11
C ASP A 34 15.72 -5.52 -3.97
N HIS A 35 15.23 -5.75 -2.78
CA HIS A 35 16.04 -5.61 -1.58
C HIS A 35 16.32 -6.97 -0.96
N GLU A 36 17.42 -7.04 -0.25
CA GLU A 36 17.73 -8.21 0.54
C GLU A 36 16.90 -8.19 1.81
N PRO A 37 16.28 -9.29 2.20
CA PRO A 37 15.61 -9.35 3.48
C PRO A 37 16.59 -9.21 4.63
N PRO A 38 16.12 -8.82 5.81
CA PRO A 38 14.72 -8.56 6.10
C PRO A 38 14.34 -7.11 5.84
N CYS A 39 13.12 -6.91 5.39
CA CYS A 39 12.53 -5.59 5.40
C CYS A 39 12.28 -5.20 6.85
N ARG A 40 12.51 -3.94 7.18
CA ARG A 40 12.34 -3.47 8.56
C ARG A 40 10.94 -3.72 9.08
N TRP A 41 9.93 -3.55 8.20
CA TRP A 41 8.55 -3.80 8.56
C TRP A 41 7.97 -4.81 7.61
N PRO A 42 7.86 -6.07 8.01
CA PRO A 42 7.23 -7.08 7.17
C PRO A 42 5.82 -6.64 6.80
N HIS A 43 5.47 -6.77 5.54
CA HIS A 43 4.17 -6.31 5.07
C HIS A 43 3.70 -7.14 3.88
N HIS A 44 2.40 -7.03 3.61
CA HIS A 44 1.76 -7.67 2.47
C HIS A 44 0.66 -6.75 1.99
N THR A 45 0.58 -6.54 0.68
CA THR A 45 -0.44 -5.69 0.08
C THR A 45 -1.32 -6.53 -0.82
N ASP A 46 -2.63 -6.46 -0.57
CA ASP A 46 -3.65 -7.02 -1.44
C ASP A 46 -4.37 -5.89 -2.14
N ILE A 47 -4.74 -6.10 -3.39
CA ILE A 47 -5.51 -5.14 -4.14
C ILE A 47 -6.64 -5.87 -4.85
N ALA A 48 -7.85 -5.35 -4.73
CA ALA A 48 -9.04 -5.99 -5.28
C ALA A 48 -9.95 -4.95 -5.91
N ALA A 49 -10.52 -5.31 -7.06
CA ALA A 49 -11.49 -4.44 -7.71
C ALA A 49 -12.72 -4.29 -6.83
N ALA A 50 -13.23 -3.07 -6.72
CA ALA A 50 -14.42 -2.76 -5.95
C ALA A 50 -15.12 -1.57 -6.58
N GLY A 51 -16.31 -1.79 -7.13
CA GLY A 51 -17.00 -0.75 -7.86
C GLY A 51 -16.19 -0.32 -9.08
N ASP A 52 -15.99 0.99 -9.23
CA ASP A 52 -15.21 1.56 -10.32
C ASP A 52 -13.75 1.81 -9.94
N GLY A 53 -13.33 1.32 -8.79
CA GLY A 53 -11.97 1.51 -8.30
C GLY A 53 -11.40 0.22 -7.75
N HIS A 54 -10.37 0.37 -6.91
CA HIS A 54 -9.72 -0.76 -6.25
C HIS A 54 -9.50 -0.44 -4.79
N VAL A 55 -9.71 -1.44 -3.95
CA VAL A 55 -9.36 -1.35 -2.52
C VAL A 55 -7.97 -1.93 -2.34
N VAL A 56 -7.12 -1.18 -1.67
CA VAL A 56 -5.75 -1.58 -1.36
C VAL A 56 -5.66 -1.83 0.13
N ARG A 57 -5.33 -3.04 0.50
CA ARG A 57 -5.15 -3.40 1.92
C ARG A 57 -3.71 -3.77 2.17
N THR A 58 -3.06 -3.04 3.05
CA THR A 58 -1.69 -3.34 3.46
C THR A 58 -1.71 -3.81 4.91
N SER A 59 -1.28 -5.05 5.09
CA SER A 59 -1.04 -5.60 6.43
C SER A 59 0.44 -5.41 6.74
N PHE A 60 0.76 -4.96 7.94
CA PHE A 60 2.16 -4.80 8.31
C PHE A 60 2.37 -5.12 9.78
N VAL A 61 3.60 -5.47 10.12
CA VAL A 61 3.99 -5.79 11.49
C VAL A 61 4.98 -4.74 11.96
N ALA A 62 4.70 -4.13 13.10
CA ALA A 62 5.54 -3.08 13.64
C ALA A 62 5.35 -2.99 15.16
N GLU A 63 6.29 -2.33 15.81
CA GLU A 63 6.11 -1.93 17.19
C GLU A 63 5.02 -0.86 17.25
N PRO A 64 4.22 -0.80 18.31
CA PRO A 64 3.16 0.22 18.39
C PRO A 64 3.66 1.64 18.18
N ARG A 65 4.86 1.95 18.61
CA ARG A 65 5.43 3.29 18.45
C ARG A 65 5.77 3.61 16.99
N ASP A 66 5.93 2.58 16.14
CA ASP A 66 6.24 2.75 14.74
C ASP A 66 5.00 2.78 13.87
N GLU A 67 3.85 2.43 14.41
CA GLU A 67 2.61 2.40 13.62
C GLU A 67 2.35 3.70 12.86
N PRO A 68 2.42 4.88 13.51
CA PRO A 68 2.14 6.13 12.79
C PRO A 68 3.14 6.37 11.66
N VAL A 69 4.40 6.00 11.87
CA VAL A 69 5.44 6.18 10.85
C VAL A 69 5.14 5.31 9.63
N VAL A 70 4.78 4.05 9.85
CA VAL A 70 4.49 3.13 8.75
C VAL A 70 3.25 3.60 7.99
N ARG A 71 2.19 4.00 8.70
CA ARG A 71 0.97 4.49 8.05
C ARG A 71 1.24 5.74 7.23
N GLU A 72 2.09 6.64 7.73
CA GLU A 72 2.47 7.83 6.99
C GLU A 72 3.21 7.48 5.70
N LYS A 73 4.11 6.52 5.75
CA LYS A 73 4.84 6.07 4.57
C LYS A 73 3.92 5.42 3.55
N VAL A 74 2.99 4.58 4.00
CA VAL A 74 1.99 3.96 3.13
C VAL A 74 1.12 5.03 2.48
N ALA A 75 0.63 5.97 3.27
CA ALA A 75 -0.20 7.05 2.75
C ALA A 75 0.54 7.88 1.71
N ALA A 76 1.80 8.22 1.97
CA ALA A 76 2.60 9.00 1.02
C ALA A 76 2.80 8.23 -0.30
N ALA A 77 3.04 6.92 -0.23
CA ALA A 77 3.17 6.10 -1.42
C ALA A 77 1.89 6.12 -2.25
N LEU A 78 0.74 5.99 -1.59
CA LEU A 78 -0.55 6.02 -2.26
C LEU A 78 -0.84 7.40 -2.85
N GLU A 79 -0.49 8.46 -2.15
CA GLU A 79 -0.70 9.82 -2.63
C GLU A 79 0.20 10.17 -3.81
N SER A 80 1.36 9.54 -3.93
CA SER A 80 2.27 9.80 -5.04
C SER A 80 1.63 9.53 -6.39
N GLY A 81 0.74 8.53 -6.44
CA GLY A 81 -0.06 8.25 -7.63
C GLY A 81 0.70 7.66 -8.79
N GLU A 82 1.93 7.21 -8.58
CA GLU A 82 2.68 6.57 -9.67
C GLU A 82 3.83 5.72 -9.15
N GLN A 83 4.20 4.71 -9.93
CA GLN A 83 5.31 3.84 -9.60
C GLN A 83 5.83 3.17 -10.87
N ALA A 84 7.14 3.18 -11.05
CA ALA A 84 7.78 2.43 -12.13
C ALA A 84 7.87 0.96 -11.72
N GLY A 85 7.52 0.09 -12.64
CA GLY A 85 7.70 -1.35 -12.46
C GLY A 85 9.12 -1.79 -12.78
N PRO A 86 9.41 -3.09 -12.61
CA PRO A 86 10.75 -3.63 -12.90
C PRO A 86 11.19 -3.44 -14.33
N ASP A 87 10.24 -3.31 -15.24
CA ASP A 87 10.51 -3.09 -16.68
C ASP A 87 10.63 -1.61 -17.02
N GLY A 88 10.54 -0.72 -16.03
CA GLY A 88 10.61 0.72 -16.23
C GLY A 88 9.30 1.36 -16.64
N GLN A 89 8.25 0.57 -16.85
CA GLN A 89 6.96 1.11 -17.22
C GLN A 89 6.28 1.73 -16.01
N VAL A 90 5.78 2.97 -16.16
CA VAL A 90 5.16 3.70 -15.05
C VAL A 90 3.66 3.45 -15.06
N SER A 91 3.13 3.06 -13.90
CA SER A 91 1.70 2.95 -13.69
C SER A 91 1.23 4.10 -12.80
N ARG A 92 0.04 4.61 -13.08
CA ARG A 92 -0.52 5.76 -12.36
C ARG A 92 -1.89 5.43 -11.79
N TRP A 93 -2.22 6.11 -10.73
CA TRP A 93 -3.52 5.99 -10.07
C TRP A 93 -3.84 7.27 -9.32
N THR A 94 -5.11 7.39 -8.92
CA THR A 94 -5.56 8.50 -8.08
C THR A 94 -6.04 7.93 -6.75
N LEU A 95 -5.54 8.47 -5.66
CA LEU A 95 -6.02 8.09 -4.34
C LEU A 95 -7.39 8.71 -4.12
N LYS A 96 -8.39 7.87 -3.86
CA LYS A 96 -9.76 8.32 -3.60
C LYS A 96 -10.02 8.53 -2.13
N SER A 97 -9.54 7.60 -1.31
CA SER A 97 -9.64 7.72 0.13
C SER A 97 -8.57 6.83 0.73
N GLY A 98 -7.99 7.30 1.80
CA GLY A 98 -7.04 6.52 2.56
C GLY A 98 -7.33 6.76 4.01
N ALA A 99 -7.52 5.70 4.75
CA ALA A 99 -7.86 5.83 6.15
C ALA A 99 -7.27 4.69 6.94
N GLU A 100 -6.93 4.99 8.17
CA GLU A 100 -6.63 3.97 9.14
C GLU A 100 -7.89 3.18 9.39
N VAL A 101 -7.72 1.91 9.70
CA VAL A 101 -8.82 1.09 10.17
C VAL A 101 -8.66 0.98 11.68
N PRO A 102 -9.26 1.89 12.43
CA PRO A 102 -9.04 1.95 13.88
C PRO A 102 -9.66 0.75 14.56
N GLY A 103 -8.84 -0.01 15.25
CA GLY A 103 -9.29 -1.08 16.11
C GLY A 103 -10.08 -2.20 15.45
N SER A 104 -10.39 -2.07 14.18
CA SER A 104 -11.21 -3.07 13.50
C SER A 104 -10.52 -3.51 12.23
N ALA A 105 -9.30 -3.90 12.39
CA ALA A 105 -8.46 -4.29 11.26
C ALA A 105 -9.13 -5.30 10.34
N GLY A 106 -10.05 -6.07 10.84
CA GLY A 106 -10.74 -7.06 10.04
C GLY A 106 -11.86 -6.53 9.15
N HIS A 107 -12.19 -5.27 9.24
CA HIS A 107 -13.31 -4.73 8.48
C HIS A 107 -12.91 -4.48 7.03
N TRP A 108 -13.25 -5.41 6.19
CA TRP A 108 -12.95 -5.36 4.77
C TRP A 108 -14.26 -5.12 4.00
N PRO A 109 -14.36 -4.05 3.24
CA PRO A 109 -15.60 -3.79 2.48
C PRO A 109 -15.74 -4.83 1.37
N GLY A 110 -16.92 -5.34 1.24
CA GLY A 110 -17.20 -6.28 0.17
C GLY A 110 -17.57 -7.63 0.61
#